data_91f8888d996ad570a68e52647e7a6f5c
#
_entry.id   91f8888d996ad570a68e52647e7a6f5c
#
_cell.length_a   1.000
_cell.length_b   1.000
_cell.length_c   1.000
_cell.angle_alpha   90.00
_cell.angle_beta   90.00
_cell.angle_gamma   90.00
#
_symmetry.space_group_name_H-M   'P 1'
#
loop_
_entity.id
_entity.type
_entity.pdbx_description
1 polymer ?
#
loop_
_entity_poly.entity_id
_entity_poly.type
_entity_poly.pdbx_seq_one_letter_code
_entity_poly.pdbx_strand_id
1 'polypeptide(L)'
;MQNLMKLQNGSDIRGIACEGVAGEEVNLTPEAGNLIGQAFAIWLGRKKQKAVTDLRIGIGHDSRITAQSLYEAVAKGLTVQGATAYYCGLVSTPSMFMTTVFEEFAFDGAIMITASHLPFNRNGYKFFDRDGGLEHDDITEVLKIASELSVADADISGVETVDSISVYCCLLYTSD
;
A
#
# COMPACT_ATOMS: atom_id res chain seq x y z
N MET A 1 8.55 16.06 -14.05
CA MET A 1 7.77 15.50 -12.92
C MET A 1 6.83 14.45 -13.47
N GLN A 2 6.85 13.25 -12.94
CA GLN A 2 5.97 12.15 -13.40
C GLN A 2 4.51 12.51 -13.08
N ASN A 3 3.60 12.30 -14.02
CA ASN A 3 2.17 12.55 -13.79
C ASN A 3 1.55 11.35 -13.06
N LEU A 4 1.52 11.40 -11.72
CA LEU A 4 1.00 10.33 -10.86
C LEU A 4 -0.49 10.03 -11.11
N MET A 5 -1.27 11.00 -11.59
CA MET A 5 -2.69 10.80 -11.89
C MET A 5 -2.93 9.71 -12.96
N LYS A 6 -1.95 9.46 -13.84
CA LYS A 6 -2.03 8.38 -14.83
C LYS A 6 -1.95 6.98 -14.23
N LEU A 7 -1.55 6.85 -12.96
CA LEU A 7 -1.49 5.57 -12.25
C LEU A 7 -2.86 5.13 -11.69
N GLN A 8 -3.86 6.03 -11.70
CA GLN A 8 -5.19 5.65 -11.24
C GLN A 8 -5.84 4.63 -12.16
N ASN A 9 -6.31 3.54 -11.57
CA ASN A 9 -7.04 2.47 -12.24
C ASN A 9 -8.26 2.07 -11.41
N GLY A 10 -9.37 2.78 -11.63
CA GLY A 10 -10.56 2.64 -10.80
C GLY A 10 -10.30 3.03 -9.35
N SER A 11 -10.51 2.10 -8.44
CA SER A 11 -10.26 2.21 -6.99
C SER A 11 -8.86 1.73 -6.56
N ASP A 12 -7.95 1.51 -7.53
CA ASP A 12 -6.58 1.07 -7.30
C ASP A 12 -5.57 2.06 -7.91
N ILE A 13 -4.31 1.93 -7.52
CA ILE A 13 -3.17 2.50 -8.23
C ILE A 13 -2.46 1.38 -8.97
N ARG A 14 -2.23 1.52 -10.28
CA ARG A 14 -1.56 0.51 -11.10
C ARG A 14 -0.63 1.14 -12.11
N GLY A 15 0.48 0.45 -12.40
CA GLY A 15 1.43 0.92 -13.40
C GLY A 15 2.37 -0.17 -13.90
N ILE A 16 3.26 0.23 -14.80
CA ILE A 16 4.39 -0.57 -15.26
C ILE A 16 5.50 -0.40 -14.23
N ALA A 17 5.86 -1.48 -13.54
CA ALA A 17 6.79 -1.44 -12.42
C ALA A 17 8.20 -1.97 -12.79
N CYS A 18 8.34 -2.69 -13.91
CA CYS A 18 9.64 -3.08 -14.44
C CYS A 18 9.64 -3.16 -15.96
N GLU A 19 10.84 -3.11 -16.54
CA GLU A 19 11.09 -3.29 -17.95
C GLU A 19 10.81 -4.73 -18.40
N GLY A 20 10.80 -4.97 -19.71
CA GLY A 20 10.70 -6.30 -20.31
C GLY A 20 9.61 -6.45 -21.37
N VAL A 21 8.81 -5.41 -21.61
CA VAL A 21 7.83 -5.35 -22.71
C VAL A 21 8.14 -4.20 -23.63
N ALA A 22 8.35 -4.49 -24.92
CA ALA A 22 8.70 -3.49 -25.91
C ALA A 22 7.61 -2.41 -26.03
N GLY A 23 8.00 -1.13 -26.00
CA GLY A 23 7.09 0.00 -26.09
C GLY A 23 6.38 0.36 -24.78
N GLU A 24 6.66 -0.31 -23.67
CA GLU A 24 6.15 0.02 -22.35
C GLU A 24 7.24 0.63 -21.47
N GLU A 25 7.04 1.86 -21.03
CA GLU A 25 7.96 2.56 -20.12
C GLU A 25 7.53 2.41 -18.67
N VAL A 26 8.49 2.21 -17.77
CA VAL A 26 8.24 2.13 -16.32
C VAL A 26 7.66 3.46 -15.82
N ASN A 27 6.53 3.38 -15.14
CA ASN A 27 5.82 4.53 -14.58
C ASN A 27 5.34 4.32 -13.12
N LEU A 28 5.44 3.12 -12.58
CA LEU A 28 5.28 2.86 -11.15
C LEU A 28 6.66 2.59 -10.55
N THR A 29 7.37 3.67 -10.26
CA THR A 29 8.74 3.63 -9.73
C THR A 29 8.75 3.60 -8.20
N PRO A 30 9.89 3.27 -7.54
CA PRO A 30 10.05 3.43 -6.10
C PRO A 30 9.77 4.87 -5.62
N GLU A 31 10.16 5.88 -6.38
CA GLU A 31 9.87 7.28 -6.07
C GLU A 31 8.36 7.54 -6.02
N ALA A 32 7.62 7.02 -7.01
CA ALA A 32 6.16 7.09 -7.00
C ALA A 32 5.58 6.36 -5.78
N GLY A 33 6.11 5.17 -5.45
CA GLY A 33 5.72 4.41 -4.25
C GLY A 33 5.93 5.19 -2.95
N ASN A 34 7.06 5.89 -2.82
CA ASN A 34 7.34 6.74 -1.67
C ASN A 34 6.31 7.88 -1.53
N LEU A 35 6.04 8.61 -2.61
CA LEU A 35 5.05 9.69 -2.63
C LEU A 35 3.64 9.20 -2.31
N ILE A 36 3.27 8.03 -2.84
CA ILE A 36 1.97 7.39 -2.59
C ILE A 36 1.85 6.98 -1.11
N GLY A 37 2.91 6.41 -0.52
CA GLY A 37 2.94 6.07 0.90
C GLY A 37 2.75 7.29 1.79
N GLN A 38 3.48 8.38 1.53
CA GLN A 38 3.32 9.64 2.23
C GLN A 38 1.87 10.15 2.13
N ALA A 39 1.33 10.17 0.91
CA ALA A 39 -0.01 10.68 0.64
C ALA A 39 -1.11 9.85 1.31
N PHE A 40 -0.97 8.52 1.32
CA PHE A 40 -1.93 7.64 1.99
C PHE A 40 -1.95 7.88 3.49
N ALA A 41 -0.80 8.06 4.15
CA ALA A 41 -0.75 8.38 5.58
C ALA A 41 -1.47 9.72 5.88
N ILE A 42 -1.22 10.75 5.08
CA ILE A 42 -1.87 12.07 5.23
C ILE A 42 -3.39 11.95 5.01
N TRP A 43 -3.80 11.28 3.93
CA TRP A 43 -5.21 11.07 3.60
C TRP A 43 -5.94 10.29 4.70
N LEU A 44 -5.34 9.18 5.16
CA LEU A 44 -5.92 8.33 6.21
C LEU A 44 -6.06 9.07 7.53
N GLY A 45 -5.06 9.86 7.91
CA GLY A 45 -5.12 10.71 9.10
C GLY A 45 -6.28 11.71 9.05
N ARG A 46 -6.50 12.34 7.90
CA ARG A 46 -7.64 13.25 7.68
C ARG A 46 -8.97 12.50 7.77
N LYS A 47 -9.10 11.35 7.10
CA LYS A 47 -10.32 10.53 7.11
C LYS A 47 -10.68 10.03 8.50
N LYS A 48 -9.68 9.58 9.27
CA LYS A 48 -9.85 9.04 10.63
C LYS A 48 -9.88 10.14 11.72
N GLN A 49 -9.60 11.39 11.37
CA GLN A 49 -9.42 12.51 12.33
C GLN A 49 -8.39 12.16 13.41
N LYS A 50 -7.28 11.54 13.00
CA LYS A 50 -6.22 11.00 13.84
C LYS A 50 -4.88 11.61 13.42
N ALA A 51 -3.99 11.88 14.37
CA ALA A 51 -2.65 12.31 14.03
C ALA A 51 -1.95 11.21 13.23
N VAL A 52 -1.16 11.58 12.21
CA VAL A 52 -0.46 10.61 11.37
C VAL A 52 0.49 9.74 12.20
N THR A 53 1.10 10.32 13.23
CA THR A 53 2.00 9.63 14.18
C THR A 53 1.32 8.54 15.01
N ASP A 54 0.00 8.55 15.09
CA ASP A 54 -0.78 7.57 15.81
C ASP A 54 -1.34 6.47 14.88
N LEU A 55 -1.14 6.61 13.56
CA LEU A 55 -1.60 5.62 12.59
C LEU A 55 -0.75 4.37 12.60
N ARG A 56 -1.42 3.22 12.51
CA ARG A 56 -0.85 1.88 12.33
C ARG A 56 -1.29 1.34 10.98
N ILE A 57 -0.32 1.06 10.09
CA ILE A 57 -0.62 0.71 8.70
C ILE A 57 0.11 -0.58 8.32
N GLY A 58 -0.66 -1.60 7.92
CA GLY A 58 -0.13 -2.87 7.43
C GLY A 58 0.25 -2.80 5.94
N ILE A 59 1.35 -3.45 5.55
CA ILE A 59 1.80 -3.56 4.16
C ILE A 59 2.06 -5.03 3.85
N GLY A 60 1.39 -5.55 2.84
CA GLY A 60 1.62 -6.90 2.33
C GLY A 60 1.72 -6.92 0.81
N HIS A 61 2.17 -8.02 0.24
CA HIS A 61 2.39 -8.11 -1.20
C HIS A 61 2.12 -9.53 -1.73
N ASP A 62 1.90 -9.62 -3.04
CA ASP A 62 1.92 -10.88 -3.78
C ASP A 62 3.35 -11.26 -4.23
N SER A 63 3.49 -12.31 -5.04
CA SER A 63 4.77 -12.86 -5.47
C SER A 63 5.44 -12.12 -6.64
N ARG A 64 5.02 -10.90 -6.99
CA ARG A 64 5.57 -10.16 -8.12
C ARG A 64 7.01 -9.72 -7.87
N ILE A 65 7.84 -9.73 -8.92
CA ILE A 65 9.29 -9.45 -8.83
C ILE A 65 9.61 -8.06 -8.28
N THR A 66 8.72 -7.09 -8.47
CA THR A 66 8.86 -5.70 -7.97
C THR A 66 8.25 -5.48 -6.59
N ALA A 67 7.71 -6.52 -5.94
CA ALA A 67 7.01 -6.39 -4.68
C ALA A 67 7.89 -5.80 -3.58
N GLN A 68 9.13 -6.30 -3.45
CA GLN A 68 10.05 -5.86 -2.40
C GLN A 68 10.44 -4.38 -2.56
N SER A 69 10.81 -3.94 -3.76
CA SER A 69 11.20 -2.54 -4.00
C SER A 69 10.04 -1.56 -3.77
N LEU A 70 8.82 -1.96 -4.13
CA LEU A 70 7.63 -1.15 -3.91
C LEU A 70 7.20 -1.15 -2.43
N TYR A 71 7.40 -2.27 -1.70
CA TYR A 71 7.24 -2.32 -0.26
C TYR A 71 8.17 -1.33 0.44
N GLU A 72 9.47 -1.41 0.16
CA GLU A 72 10.46 -0.51 0.77
C GLU A 72 10.12 0.96 0.51
N ALA A 73 9.72 1.28 -0.71
CA ALA A 73 9.36 2.62 -1.10
C ALA A 73 8.14 3.16 -0.33
N VAL A 74 7.05 2.38 -0.27
CA VAL A 74 5.84 2.81 0.43
C VAL A 74 6.03 2.85 1.95
N ALA A 75 6.80 1.90 2.52
CA ALA A 75 7.15 1.90 3.94
C ALA A 75 7.94 3.15 4.34
N LYS A 76 8.94 3.54 3.53
CA LYS A 76 9.68 4.79 3.71
C LYS A 76 8.74 6.00 3.67
N GLY A 77 7.81 6.04 2.71
CA GLY A 77 6.82 7.12 2.61
C GLY A 77 5.94 7.24 3.85
N LEU A 78 5.42 6.14 4.37
CA LEU A 78 4.64 6.11 5.62
C LEU A 78 5.48 6.62 6.81
N THR A 79 6.72 6.11 6.93
CA THR A 79 7.64 6.47 8.02
C THR A 79 8.05 7.95 7.98
N VAL A 80 8.27 8.52 6.79
CA VAL A 80 8.55 9.97 6.63
C VAL A 80 7.45 10.82 7.24
N GLN A 81 6.19 10.41 7.12
CA GLN A 81 5.05 11.12 7.70
C GLN A 81 4.83 10.80 9.18
N GLY A 82 5.61 9.88 9.75
CA GLY A 82 5.55 9.48 11.15
C GLY A 82 4.57 8.36 11.46
N ALA A 83 3.90 7.77 10.46
CA ALA A 83 3.04 6.61 10.66
C ALA A 83 3.85 5.34 11.00
N THR A 84 3.28 4.47 11.84
CA THR A 84 3.90 3.17 12.13
C THR A 84 3.52 2.17 11.06
N ALA A 85 4.51 1.72 10.28
CA ALA A 85 4.35 0.69 9.27
C ALA A 85 4.60 -0.71 9.87
N TYR A 86 3.82 -1.71 9.38
CA TYR A 86 3.97 -3.12 9.71
C TYR A 86 4.11 -3.94 8.44
N TYR A 87 5.05 -4.85 8.40
CA TYR A 87 5.27 -5.72 7.24
C TYR A 87 4.54 -7.06 7.43
N CYS A 88 3.57 -7.33 6.56
CA CYS A 88 2.79 -8.58 6.58
C CYS A 88 3.34 -9.66 5.63
N GLY A 89 4.37 -9.33 4.84
CA GLY A 89 5.01 -10.30 3.92
C GLY A 89 4.16 -10.70 2.74
N LEU A 90 4.36 -11.95 2.30
CA LEU A 90 3.62 -12.57 1.21
C LEU A 90 2.22 -13.00 1.69
N VAL A 91 1.19 -12.30 1.23
CA VAL A 91 -0.19 -12.47 1.71
C VAL A 91 -1.20 -12.40 0.56
N SER A 92 -2.45 -12.68 0.86
CA SER A 92 -3.56 -12.47 -0.06
C SER A 92 -4.26 -11.12 0.16
N THR A 93 -4.93 -10.62 -0.88
CA THR A 93 -5.71 -9.37 -0.79
C THR A 93 -6.77 -9.41 0.33
N PRO A 94 -7.58 -10.48 0.48
CA PRO A 94 -8.53 -10.55 1.60
C PRO A 94 -7.85 -10.61 2.96
N SER A 95 -6.69 -11.29 3.08
CA SER A 95 -5.92 -11.27 4.33
C SER A 95 -5.51 -9.85 4.73
N MET A 96 -5.05 -9.04 3.77
CA MET A 96 -4.68 -7.64 4.06
C MET A 96 -5.88 -6.80 4.52
N PHE A 97 -7.04 -6.93 3.89
CA PHE A 97 -8.24 -6.27 4.38
C PHE A 97 -8.54 -6.68 5.83
N MET A 98 -8.48 -7.98 6.14
CA MET A 98 -8.79 -8.47 7.48
C MET A 98 -7.85 -7.95 8.57
N THR A 99 -6.65 -7.48 8.26
CA THR A 99 -5.76 -6.83 9.25
C THR A 99 -6.34 -5.52 9.81
N THR A 100 -7.27 -4.89 9.10
CA THR A 100 -7.98 -3.71 9.60
C THR A 100 -9.19 -4.06 10.48
N VAL A 101 -9.66 -5.31 10.43
CA VAL A 101 -10.85 -5.82 11.11
C VAL A 101 -10.50 -6.61 12.36
N PHE A 102 -9.47 -7.48 12.29
CA PHE A 102 -9.03 -8.30 13.42
C PHE A 102 -8.54 -7.44 14.58
N GLU A 103 -9.06 -7.72 15.79
CA GLU A 103 -8.68 -7.01 17.01
C GLU A 103 -7.19 -7.13 17.33
N GLU A 104 -6.56 -8.26 16.96
CA GLU A 104 -5.14 -8.53 17.15
C GLU A 104 -4.24 -7.52 16.43
N PHE A 105 -4.59 -7.09 15.23
CA PHE A 105 -3.85 -6.10 14.46
C PHE A 105 -4.50 -4.72 14.57
N ALA A 106 -5.79 -4.62 14.31
CA ALA A 106 -6.61 -3.40 14.31
C ALA A 106 -5.89 -2.23 13.64
N PHE A 107 -5.31 -2.47 12.45
CA PHE A 107 -4.63 -1.43 11.70
C PHE A 107 -5.62 -0.37 11.22
N ASP A 108 -5.21 0.89 11.28
CA ASP A 108 -6.02 2.01 10.80
C ASP A 108 -6.23 1.95 9.28
N GLY A 109 -5.24 1.39 8.57
CA GLY A 109 -5.29 1.12 7.16
C GLY A 109 -4.36 -0.02 6.75
N ALA A 110 -4.55 -0.54 5.55
CA ALA A 110 -3.71 -1.60 4.98
C ALA A 110 -3.44 -1.34 3.50
N ILE A 111 -2.26 -1.74 3.05
CA ILE A 111 -1.79 -1.62 1.67
C ILE A 111 -1.46 -3.01 1.15
N MET A 112 -2.10 -3.42 0.05
CA MET A 112 -1.77 -4.63 -0.67
C MET A 112 -1.06 -4.28 -1.98
N ILE A 113 0.19 -4.72 -2.12
CA ILE A 113 1.00 -4.54 -3.31
C ILE A 113 0.71 -5.69 -4.27
N THR A 114 -0.01 -5.40 -5.34
CA THR A 114 -0.47 -6.40 -6.32
C THR A 114 -0.94 -5.75 -7.61
N ALA A 115 -0.86 -6.48 -8.71
CA ALA A 115 -1.57 -6.16 -9.93
C ALA A 115 -2.53 -7.28 -10.35
N SER A 116 -2.96 -8.14 -9.41
CA SER A 116 -3.91 -9.22 -9.66
C SER A 116 -3.45 -10.17 -10.78
N HIS A 117 -4.17 -10.22 -11.90
CA HIS A 117 -3.90 -11.07 -13.08
C HIS A 117 -3.17 -10.35 -14.22
N LEU A 118 -2.74 -9.11 -14.01
CA LEU A 118 -2.02 -8.35 -15.04
C LEU A 118 -0.63 -8.95 -15.33
N PRO A 119 -0.02 -8.65 -16.48
CA PRO A 119 1.30 -9.16 -16.86
C PRO A 119 2.38 -8.92 -15.81
N PHE A 120 3.48 -9.64 -15.91
CA PHE A 120 4.56 -9.68 -14.92
C PHE A 120 5.21 -8.31 -14.65
N ASN A 121 5.23 -7.43 -15.63
CA ASN A 121 5.82 -6.09 -15.55
C ASN A 121 4.89 -5.05 -14.90
N ARG A 122 3.65 -5.43 -14.58
CA ARG A 122 2.69 -4.58 -13.87
C ARG A 122 2.78 -4.82 -12.37
N ASN A 123 2.53 -3.75 -11.60
CA ASN A 123 2.26 -3.84 -10.18
C ASN A 123 1.34 -2.69 -9.78
N GLY A 124 0.99 -2.60 -8.49
CA GLY A 124 0.09 -1.56 -8.00
C GLY A 124 -0.13 -1.62 -6.51
N TYR A 125 -0.96 -0.73 -6.03
CA TYR A 125 -1.38 -0.63 -4.64
C TYR A 125 -2.91 -0.65 -4.56
N LYS A 126 -3.42 -1.53 -3.69
CA LYS A 126 -4.79 -1.50 -3.17
C LYS A 126 -4.76 -1.04 -1.73
N PHE A 127 -5.70 -0.22 -1.37
CA PHE A 127 -5.77 0.35 -0.04
C PHE A 127 -7.07 -0.06 0.63
N PHE A 128 -6.96 -0.30 1.93
CA PHE A 128 -8.10 -0.68 2.77
C PHE A 128 -8.10 0.14 4.05
N ASP A 129 -9.28 0.37 4.55
CA ASP A 129 -9.52 0.67 5.95
C ASP A 129 -10.58 -0.30 6.48
N ARG A 130 -11.08 -0.08 7.71
CA ARG A 130 -12.05 -0.99 8.31
C ARG A 130 -13.39 -1.05 7.56
N ASP A 131 -13.70 -0.03 6.78
CA ASP A 131 -14.96 0.06 6.03
C ASP A 131 -14.89 -0.68 4.68
N GLY A 132 -13.68 -1.03 4.23
CA GLY A 132 -13.45 -1.76 2.98
C GLY A 132 -12.28 -1.22 2.17
N GLY A 133 -12.31 -1.47 0.85
CA GLY A 133 -11.38 -0.85 -0.10
C GLY A 133 -11.70 0.62 -0.32
N LEU A 134 -10.67 1.40 -0.64
CA LEU A 134 -10.86 2.79 -1.02
C LEU A 134 -11.66 2.89 -2.32
N GLU A 135 -12.44 3.97 -2.45
CA GLU A 135 -13.22 4.25 -3.64
C GLU A 135 -12.42 5.08 -4.66
N HIS A 136 -12.95 5.23 -5.87
CA HIS A 136 -12.31 5.98 -6.96
C HIS A 136 -11.89 7.39 -6.54
N ASP A 137 -12.77 8.12 -5.85
CA ASP A 137 -12.51 9.51 -5.46
C ASP A 137 -11.47 9.61 -4.35
N ASP A 138 -11.40 8.62 -3.44
CA ASP A 138 -10.36 8.51 -2.43
C ASP A 138 -8.97 8.38 -3.08
N ILE A 139 -8.85 7.50 -4.09
CA ILE A 139 -7.60 7.32 -4.86
C ILE A 139 -7.21 8.60 -5.60
N THR A 140 -8.20 9.29 -6.17
CA THR A 140 -7.96 10.60 -6.80
C THR A 140 -7.37 11.60 -5.80
N GLU A 141 -7.90 11.63 -4.57
CA GLU A 141 -7.39 12.52 -3.51
C GLU A 141 -5.99 12.13 -3.08
N VAL A 142 -5.72 10.83 -2.83
CA VAL A 142 -4.39 10.32 -2.51
C VAL A 142 -3.37 10.73 -3.59
N LEU A 143 -3.69 10.56 -4.87
CA LEU A 143 -2.77 10.91 -5.96
C LEU A 143 -2.57 12.42 -6.11
N LYS A 144 -3.58 13.25 -5.82
CA LYS A 144 -3.43 14.71 -5.76
C LYS A 144 -2.46 15.11 -4.65
N ILE A 145 -2.65 14.58 -3.44
CA ILE A 145 -1.73 14.82 -2.32
C ILE A 145 -0.30 14.38 -2.71
N ALA A 146 -0.14 13.17 -3.27
CA ALA A 146 1.16 12.67 -3.71
C ALA A 146 1.86 13.59 -4.72
N SER A 147 1.09 14.23 -5.61
CA SER A 147 1.62 15.13 -6.64
C SER A 147 2.17 16.45 -6.07
N GLU A 148 1.84 16.81 -4.83
CA GLU A 148 2.29 18.01 -4.14
C GLU A 148 3.50 17.75 -3.23
N LEU A 149 3.87 16.47 -3.03
CA LEU A 149 4.94 16.04 -2.13
C LEU A 149 6.28 15.89 -2.86
N SER A 150 7.35 15.80 -2.09
CA SER A 150 8.69 15.46 -2.55
C SER A 150 9.13 14.13 -1.96
N VAL A 151 9.91 13.36 -2.73
CA VAL A 151 10.50 12.12 -2.24
C VAL A 151 11.40 12.40 -1.06
N ALA A 152 11.26 11.64 0.00
CA ALA A 152 12.09 11.72 1.19
C ALA A 152 12.48 10.31 1.64
N ASP A 153 13.66 10.19 2.25
CA ASP A 153 14.17 8.93 2.76
C ASP A 153 13.91 8.77 4.25
N ALA A 154 13.70 7.53 4.68
CA ALA A 154 13.56 7.19 6.09
C ALA A 154 14.18 5.81 6.34
N ASP A 155 14.65 5.60 7.57
CA ASP A 155 15.07 4.28 8.03
C ASP A 155 13.84 3.42 8.32
N ILE A 156 13.76 2.27 7.65
CA ILE A 156 12.70 1.28 7.82
C ILE A 156 13.19 0.00 8.52
N SER A 157 14.40 0.00 9.06
CA SER A 157 14.96 -1.16 9.78
C SER A 157 14.15 -1.55 11.01
N GLY A 158 13.41 -0.60 11.58
CA GLY A 158 12.53 -0.80 12.73
C GLY A 158 11.10 -1.26 12.36
N VAL A 159 10.79 -1.47 11.09
CA VAL A 159 9.46 -1.96 10.69
C VAL A 159 9.26 -3.39 11.18
N GLU A 160 8.24 -3.59 12.02
CA GLU A 160 7.91 -4.89 12.58
C GLU A 160 7.27 -5.81 11.55
N THR A 161 7.71 -7.08 11.52
CA THR A 161 7.06 -8.12 10.72
C THR A 161 5.97 -8.80 11.54
N VAL A 162 4.78 -8.94 10.96
CA VAL A 162 3.61 -9.57 11.59
C VAL A 162 3.09 -10.73 10.77
N ASP A 163 2.67 -11.81 11.44
CA ASP A 163 2.10 -12.99 10.79
C ASP A 163 0.58 -12.88 10.66
N SER A 164 0.15 -12.06 9.71
CA SER A 164 -1.28 -11.88 9.44
C SER A 164 -1.90 -13.06 8.69
N ILE A 165 -1.10 -13.82 7.94
CA ILE A 165 -1.62 -14.92 7.13
C ILE A 165 -2.07 -16.10 7.99
N SER A 166 -1.33 -16.43 9.05
CA SER A 166 -1.71 -17.51 9.98
C SER A 166 -3.02 -17.19 10.68
N VAL A 167 -3.22 -15.95 11.14
CA VAL A 167 -4.48 -15.51 11.75
C VAL A 167 -5.64 -15.60 10.77
N TYR A 168 -5.43 -15.16 9.52
CA TYR A 168 -6.43 -15.26 8.46
C TYR A 168 -6.77 -16.71 8.10
N CYS A 169 -5.78 -17.60 8.05
CA CYS A 169 -6.01 -19.03 7.83
C CYS A 169 -6.85 -19.66 8.96
N CYS A 170 -6.61 -19.28 10.21
CA CYS A 170 -7.43 -19.74 11.34
C CYS A 170 -8.90 -19.32 11.16
N LEU A 171 -9.17 -18.06 10.72
CA LEU A 171 -10.52 -17.62 10.43
C LEU A 171 -11.20 -18.51 9.38
N LEU A 172 -10.51 -18.75 8.25
CA LEU A 172 -11.06 -19.58 7.16
C LEU A 172 -11.34 -21.02 7.59
N TYR A 173 -10.52 -21.57 8.49
CA TYR A 173 -10.67 -22.94 8.97
C TYR A 173 -11.81 -23.09 9.99
N THR A 174 -12.14 -22.03 10.71
CA THR A 174 -13.16 -22.04 11.77
C THR A 174 -14.49 -21.42 11.36
N SER A 175 -14.58 -20.88 10.14
CA SER A 175 -15.83 -20.32 9.60
C SER A 175 -16.67 -21.43 8.99
N ASP A 176 -17.57 -22.02 9.78
CA ASP A 176 -18.65 -22.92 9.31
C ASP A 176 -19.94 -22.11 9.01
#